data_20ba9b05985932441c586bf4881075b7
#
_entry.id   20ba9b05985932441c586bf4881075b7
#
_cell.length_a   1.000
_cell.length_b   1.000
_cell.length_c   1.000
_cell.angle_alpha   90.00
_cell.angle_beta   90.00
_cell.angle_gamma   90.00
#
_symmetry.space_group_name_H-M   'P 1'
#
loop_
_entity.id
_entity.type
_entity.pdbx_description
1 polymer ?
#
loop_
_entity_poly.entity_id
_entity_poly.type
_entity_poly.pdbx_seq_one_letter_code
_entity_poly.pdbx_strand_id
1 'polypeptide(L)'
;RSCLPGIGGMRLTGLKDWVQNTTFFVHGLVYPLGPLIGEIVERWGWQDLTLVQMSAAVVLVVGVFLAVRGREWRWVTAGLWWWLCGALPSIVALPFSYLYISPRLLMLASVGIVTVWALLVDGVASLFQDVRLGRAVGLFLAGSIVLSNGVFLGRQRGLFIALNDVYQDLLLAAAPREHEPLAIVNLPTALASQRKTYAMILENVIFIPWYSNVSEFIEVNIGYRDAEAAIFTPVRAETEDVFGAAGEGLNWEGIRSFATIHRTVWLARYDAGRYRLDEVGSVLTATQQPVNDALVDFGGGARIEAAAALRSDDGRWRIVLDWWAAGPVDGEIFVHVRDRNDMLVGQIDGPALGGMVPIWMWERGDRIRDIRYIGDLEGDQPFRVQVGIYNESGRLPAWMSGIRCPDDAASVVVLEQ
;
A
#
# COMPACT_ATOMS: atom_id res chain seq x y z
N ARG A 1 15.56 -21.85 -1.98
CA ARG A 1 14.65 -22.86 -1.40
C ARG A 1 13.72 -22.12 -0.47
N SER A 2 12.57 -21.70 -1.01
CA SER A 2 11.47 -21.05 -0.30
C SER A 2 10.97 -21.97 0.80
N CYS A 3 11.06 -21.53 2.03
CA CYS A 3 10.34 -22.13 3.14
C CYS A 3 8.86 -21.74 3.05
N LEU A 4 8.13 -22.37 2.16
CA LEU A 4 6.71 -22.59 2.45
C LEU A 4 6.69 -23.47 3.70
N PRO A 5 5.98 -23.09 4.79
CA PRO A 5 5.67 -24.04 5.84
C PRO A 5 4.97 -25.20 5.13
N GLY A 6 5.63 -26.34 5.10
CA GLY A 6 5.18 -27.47 4.31
C GLY A 6 3.72 -27.74 4.60
N ILE A 7 2.94 -27.94 3.53
CA ILE A 7 1.66 -28.64 3.57
C ILE A 7 1.99 -30.11 3.93
N GLY A 8 2.77 -30.27 4.98
CA GLY A 8 3.14 -31.54 5.59
C GLY A 8 2.03 -31.94 6.52
N GLY A 9 1.23 -32.88 6.06
CA GLY A 9 0.28 -33.69 6.81
C GLY A 9 -0.65 -32.92 7.73
N MET A 10 -1.95 -33.03 7.53
CA MET A 10 -2.97 -32.57 8.50
C MET A 10 -2.57 -33.06 9.91
N ARG A 11 -1.83 -32.25 10.64
CA ARG A 11 -1.65 -32.45 12.08
C ARG A 11 -2.82 -31.75 12.74
N LEU A 12 -3.58 -32.48 13.54
CA LEU A 12 -4.57 -31.88 14.43
C LEU A 12 -3.92 -30.69 15.13
N THR A 13 -4.52 -29.54 15.00
CA THR A 13 -4.05 -28.28 15.62
C THR A 13 -4.08 -28.40 17.14
N GLY A 14 -3.20 -27.71 17.84
CA GLY A 14 -3.15 -27.77 19.30
C GLY A 14 -4.39 -27.11 19.94
N LEU A 15 -4.61 -27.37 21.24
CA LEU A 15 -5.72 -26.77 21.98
C LEU A 15 -5.79 -25.25 21.87
N LYS A 16 -4.64 -24.59 21.80
CA LYS A 16 -4.56 -23.13 21.60
C LYS A 16 -5.20 -22.70 20.27
N ASP A 17 -4.88 -23.39 19.18
CA ASP A 17 -5.47 -23.08 17.86
C ASP A 17 -6.97 -23.35 17.86
N TRP A 18 -7.43 -24.41 18.50
CA TRP A 18 -8.86 -24.70 18.60
C TRP A 18 -9.63 -23.58 19.32
N VAL A 19 -9.09 -23.07 20.44
CA VAL A 19 -9.69 -21.96 21.16
C VAL A 19 -9.73 -20.71 20.30
N GLN A 20 -8.62 -20.38 19.64
CA GLN A 20 -8.54 -19.21 18.77
C GLN A 20 -9.46 -19.36 17.55
N ASN A 21 -9.48 -20.52 16.92
CA ASN A 21 -10.35 -20.81 15.76
C ASN A 21 -11.83 -20.74 16.17
N THR A 22 -12.19 -21.30 17.32
CA THR A 22 -13.56 -21.21 17.84
C THR A 22 -13.95 -19.74 18.06
N THR A 23 -13.07 -18.94 18.67
CA THR A 23 -13.28 -17.51 18.87
C THR A 23 -13.47 -16.78 17.55
N PHE A 24 -12.66 -17.11 16.54
CA PHE A 24 -12.79 -16.56 15.19
C PHE A 24 -14.17 -16.83 14.56
N PHE A 25 -14.68 -18.06 14.65
CA PHE A 25 -16.01 -18.40 14.13
C PHE A 25 -17.15 -17.82 14.99
N VAL A 26 -16.98 -17.71 16.31
CA VAL A 26 -17.93 -17.00 17.20
C VAL A 26 -17.98 -15.50 16.84
N HIS A 27 -16.84 -14.90 16.50
CA HIS A 27 -16.80 -13.55 15.95
C HIS A 27 -17.68 -13.42 14.69
N GLY A 28 -17.72 -14.44 13.85
CA GLY A 28 -18.59 -14.50 12.69
C GLY A 28 -20.08 -14.32 13.02
N LEU A 29 -20.56 -14.71 14.22
CA LEU A 29 -21.95 -14.52 14.65
C LEU A 29 -22.35 -13.05 14.76
N VAL A 30 -21.40 -12.17 15.04
CA VAL A 30 -21.64 -10.71 15.14
C VAL A 30 -21.26 -9.94 13.87
N TYR A 31 -20.93 -10.66 12.80
CA TYR A 31 -20.48 -10.07 11.55
C TYR A 31 -21.37 -8.94 11.01
N PRO A 32 -22.71 -9.05 11.03
CA PRO A 32 -23.57 -7.96 10.60
C PRO A 32 -23.45 -6.68 11.44
N LEU A 33 -22.95 -6.77 12.67
CA LEU A 33 -22.69 -5.64 13.55
C LEU A 33 -21.22 -5.20 13.56
N GLY A 34 -20.35 -5.88 12.82
CA GLY A 34 -18.92 -5.64 12.80
C GLY A 34 -18.52 -4.17 12.65
N PRO A 35 -19.08 -3.43 11.66
CA PRO A 35 -18.76 -2.01 11.50
C PRO A 35 -19.16 -1.14 12.69
N LEU A 36 -20.29 -1.44 13.36
CA LEU A 36 -20.72 -0.72 14.57
C LEU A 36 -19.82 -1.07 15.75
N ILE A 37 -19.45 -2.32 15.90
CA ILE A 37 -18.53 -2.79 16.95
C ILE A 37 -17.15 -2.14 16.75
N GLY A 38 -16.63 -2.13 15.54
CA GLY A 38 -15.35 -1.49 15.21
C GLY A 38 -15.34 0.01 15.58
N GLU A 39 -16.41 0.73 15.29
CA GLU A 39 -16.55 2.14 15.64
C GLU A 39 -16.55 2.36 17.17
N ILE A 40 -17.23 1.49 17.93
CA ILE A 40 -17.27 1.55 19.40
C ILE A 40 -15.89 1.25 19.99
N VAL A 41 -15.22 0.23 19.47
CA VAL A 41 -13.87 -0.17 19.91
C VAL A 41 -12.89 0.98 19.72
N GLU A 42 -12.87 1.58 18.53
CA GLU A 42 -11.99 2.68 18.21
C GLU A 42 -12.26 3.91 19.11
N ARG A 43 -13.52 4.26 19.29
CA ARG A 43 -13.91 5.46 20.05
C ARG A 43 -13.68 5.35 21.54
N TRP A 44 -13.80 4.16 22.10
CA TRP A 44 -13.76 3.94 23.55
C TRP A 44 -12.52 3.16 24.02
N GLY A 45 -11.66 2.73 23.11
CA GLY A 45 -10.43 2.02 23.42
C GLY A 45 -10.66 0.65 24.11
N TRP A 46 -11.82 0.03 23.86
CA TRP A 46 -12.14 -1.27 24.45
C TRP A 46 -11.32 -2.38 23.79
N GLN A 47 -11.14 -3.48 24.55
CA GLN A 47 -10.51 -4.66 23.97
C GLN A 47 -11.52 -5.36 23.05
N ASP A 48 -11.21 -5.43 21.77
CA ASP A 48 -12.02 -6.01 20.69
C ASP A 48 -12.63 -7.35 21.05
N LEU A 49 -11.80 -8.24 21.63
CA LEU A 49 -12.20 -9.61 21.94
C LEU A 49 -13.33 -9.69 22.97
N THR A 50 -13.26 -8.88 24.02
CA THR A 50 -14.29 -8.84 25.05
C THR A 50 -15.64 -8.36 24.50
N LEU A 51 -15.62 -7.32 23.68
CA LEU A 51 -16.83 -6.76 23.08
C LEU A 51 -17.47 -7.76 22.10
N VAL A 52 -16.64 -8.44 21.29
CA VAL A 52 -17.11 -9.49 20.38
C VAL A 52 -17.78 -10.63 21.16
N GLN A 53 -17.14 -11.13 22.21
CA GLN A 53 -17.70 -12.22 23.01
C GLN A 53 -19.03 -11.82 23.68
N MET A 54 -19.10 -10.61 24.24
CA MET A 54 -20.34 -10.09 24.83
C MET A 54 -21.45 -9.96 23.78
N SER A 55 -21.14 -9.39 22.62
CA SER A 55 -22.12 -9.25 21.54
C SER A 55 -22.62 -10.59 21.03
N ALA A 56 -21.71 -11.58 20.86
CA ALA A 56 -22.08 -12.92 20.45
C ALA A 56 -22.96 -13.62 21.49
N ALA A 57 -22.65 -13.46 22.79
CA ALA A 57 -23.48 -13.98 23.87
C ALA A 57 -24.88 -13.38 23.84
N VAL A 58 -25.00 -12.06 23.65
CA VAL A 58 -26.31 -11.37 23.52
C VAL A 58 -27.08 -11.92 22.34
N VAL A 59 -26.47 -12.03 21.16
CA VAL A 59 -27.11 -12.59 19.97
C VAL A 59 -27.62 -14.00 20.22
N LEU A 60 -26.81 -14.86 20.84
CA LEU A 60 -27.21 -16.23 21.17
C LEU A 60 -28.37 -16.26 22.18
N VAL A 61 -28.30 -15.47 23.27
CA VAL A 61 -29.34 -15.43 24.28
C VAL A 61 -30.67 -14.93 23.70
N VAL A 62 -30.64 -13.84 22.94
CA VAL A 62 -31.83 -13.30 22.26
C VAL A 62 -32.36 -14.30 21.24
N GLY A 63 -31.47 -14.93 20.46
CA GLY A 63 -31.84 -15.96 19.49
C GLY A 63 -32.54 -17.16 20.15
N VAL A 64 -31.97 -17.67 21.24
CA VAL A 64 -32.57 -18.77 22.02
C VAL A 64 -33.94 -18.35 22.60
N PHE A 65 -34.01 -17.15 23.21
CA PHE A 65 -35.25 -16.63 23.76
C PHE A 65 -36.36 -16.53 22.73
N LEU A 66 -36.08 -15.96 21.56
CA LEU A 66 -37.03 -15.86 20.47
C LEU A 66 -37.42 -17.22 19.88
N ALA A 67 -36.43 -18.13 19.79
CA ALA A 67 -36.67 -19.49 19.32
C ALA A 67 -37.60 -20.29 20.25
N VAL A 68 -37.42 -20.15 21.57
CA VAL A 68 -38.28 -20.83 22.57
C VAL A 68 -39.69 -20.25 22.56
N ARG A 69 -39.85 -18.92 22.34
CA ARG A 69 -41.15 -18.24 22.36
C ARG A 69 -41.96 -18.41 21.09
N GLY A 70 -41.32 -18.72 19.95
CA GLY A 70 -41.92 -18.80 18.63
C GLY A 70 -41.95 -20.19 18.01
N ARG A 71 -42.73 -20.34 16.93
CA ARG A 71 -42.71 -21.55 16.09
C ARG A 71 -41.45 -21.71 15.26
N GLU A 72 -40.54 -20.73 15.28
CA GLU A 72 -39.37 -20.61 14.38
C GLU A 72 -38.10 -21.26 14.92
N TRP A 73 -38.16 -21.91 16.10
CA TRP A 73 -36.98 -22.54 16.72
C TRP A 73 -36.23 -23.51 15.78
N ARG A 74 -36.99 -24.16 14.88
CA ARG A 74 -36.40 -25.11 13.91
C ARG A 74 -35.47 -24.43 12.93
N TRP A 75 -35.77 -23.22 12.51
CA TRP A 75 -34.93 -22.45 11.58
C TRP A 75 -33.72 -21.88 12.27
N VAL A 76 -33.86 -21.41 13.50
CA VAL A 76 -32.69 -20.95 14.30
C VAL A 76 -31.74 -22.11 14.53
N THR A 77 -32.23 -23.28 14.94
CA THR A 77 -31.41 -24.47 15.12
C THR A 77 -30.77 -24.94 13.83
N ALA A 78 -31.49 -24.91 12.70
CA ALA A 78 -30.94 -25.24 11.39
C ALA A 78 -29.85 -24.26 10.96
N GLY A 79 -29.99 -22.95 11.19
CA GLY A 79 -28.98 -21.94 10.92
C GLY A 79 -27.72 -22.13 11.78
N LEU A 80 -27.88 -22.38 13.07
CA LEU A 80 -26.76 -22.65 13.98
C LEU A 80 -26.06 -23.97 13.66
N TRP A 81 -26.83 -24.97 13.27
CA TRP A 81 -26.27 -26.26 12.84
C TRP A 81 -25.46 -26.10 11.54
N TRP A 82 -25.99 -25.36 10.57
CA TRP A 82 -25.28 -25.05 9.34
C TRP A 82 -23.98 -24.29 9.62
N TRP A 83 -24.04 -23.28 10.49
CA TRP A 83 -22.84 -22.55 10.92
C TRP A 83 -21.80 -23.48 11.53
N LEU A 84 -22.22 -24.36 12.44
CA LEU A 84 -21.32 -25.31 13.08
C LEU A 84 -20.68 -26.28 12.06
N CYS A 85 -21.48 -26.83 11.16
CA CYS A 85 -20.97 -27.72 10.10
C CYS A 85 -20.00 -27.02 9.17
N GLY A 86 -20.24 -25.75 8.84
CA GLY A 86 -19.35 -24.94 8.01
C GLY A 86 -18.06 -24.52 8.74
N ALA A 87 -18.11 -24.36 10.07
CA ALA A 87 -16.98 -23.94 10.88
C ALA A 87 -16.07 -25.10 11.33
N LEU A 88 -16.67 -26.24 11.67
CA LEU A 88 -16.01 -27.36 12.33
C LEU A 88 -14.75 -27.89 11.61
N PRO A 89 -14.77 -28.10 10.28
CA PRO A 89 -13.58 -28.56 9.56
C PRO A 89 -12.40 -27.59 9.71
N SER A 90 -12.68 -26.29 9.65
CA SER A 90 -11.65 -25.26 9.77
C SER A 90 -11.14 -25.13 11.21
N ILE A 91 -12.02 -25.27 12.20
CA ILE A 91 -11.64 -25.22 13.64
C ILE A 91 -10.66 -26.36 13.96
N VAL A 92 -10.90 -27.55 13.42
CA VAL A 92 -10.14 -28.74 13.78
C VAL A 92 -8.85 -28.91 12.97
N ALA A 93 -8.87 -28.51 11.68
CA ALA A 93 -7.82 -28.88 10.73
C ALA A 93 -6.84 -27.74 10.39
N LEU A 94 -7.19 -26.48 10.66
CA LEU A 94 -6.39 -25.34 10.21
C LEU A 94 -5.71 -24.60 11.38
N PRO A 95 -4.46 -24.12 11.20
CA PRO A 95 -3.82 -23.22 12.17
C PRO A 95 -4.51 -21.85 12.15
N PHE A 96 -4.57 -21.19 13.31
CA PHE A 96 -5.21 -19.88 13.45
C PHE A 96 -4.61 -18.82 12.51
N SER A 97 -3.30 -18.85 12.31
CA SER A 97 -2.61 -17.94 11.38
C SER A 97 -3.19 -18.00 9.97
N TYR A 98 -3.60 -19.17 9.51
CA TYR A 98 -4.22 -19.32 8.19
C TYR A 98 -5.65 -18.77 8.16
N LEU A 99 -6.44 -18.98 9.21
CA LEU A 99 -7.79 -18.43 9.33
C LEU A 99 -7.77 -16.89 9.36
N TYR A 100 -6.83 -16.33 10.13
CA TYR A 100 -6.67 -14.89 10.28
C TYR A 100 -6.47 -14.15 8.95
N ILE A 101 -5.73 -14.73 8.02
CA ILE A 101 -5.47 -14.17 6.68
C ILE A 101 -6.45 -14.64 5.61
N SER A 102 -7.35 -15.57 5.95
CA SER A 102 -8.27 -16.20 4.98
C SER A 102 -9.74 -16.08 5.40
N PRO A 103 -10.30 -14.85 5.49
CA PRO A 103 -11.68 -14.63 5.94
C PRO A 103 -12.74 -15.32 5.05
N ARG A 104 -12.38 -15.69 3.82
CA ARG A 104 -13.24 -16.49 2.92
C ARG A 104 -13.72 -17.81 3.53
N LEU A 105 -13.00 -18.35 4.51
CA LEU A 105 -13.39 -19.59 5.20
C LEU A 105 -14.63 -19.41 6.09
N LEU A 106 -14.99 -18.17 6.44
CA LEU A 106 -16.27 -17.85 7.08
C LEU A 106 -17.46 -17.94 6.11
N MET A 107 -17.23 -17.98 4.81
CA MET A 107 -18.29 -17.86 3.80
C MET A 107 -19.35 -18.96 3.92
N LEU A 108 -18.95 -20.22 4.11
CA LEU A 108 -19.90 -21.32 4.30
C LEU A 108 -20.67 -21.21 5.62
N ALA A 109 -19.97 -20.83 6.70
CA ALA A 109 -20.59 -20.64 8.01
C ALA A 109 -21.53 -19.43 8.01
N SER A 110 -21.24 -18.38 7.22
CA SER A 110 -22.02 -17.14 7.16
C SER A 110 -23.46 -17.33 6.68
N VAL A 111 -23.73 -18.34 5.86
CA VAL A 111 -25.10 -18.68 5.41
C VAL A 111 -26.01 -18.99 6.61
N GLY A 112 -25.50 -19.79 7.57
CA GLY A 112 -26.24 -20.07 8.79
C GLY A 112 -26.43 -18.82 9.66
N ILE A 113 -25.41 -17.96 9.72
CA ILE A 113 -25.47 -16.70 10.47
C ILE A 113 -26.52 -15.74 9.91
N VAL A 114 -26.53 -15.57 8.60
CA VAL A 114 -27.52 -14.72 7.92
C VAL A 114 -28.96 -15.20 8.20
N THR A 115 -29.18 -16.51 8.20
CA THR A 115 -30.47 -17.11 8.55
C THR A 115 -30.87 -16.74 9.98
N VAL A 116 -29.96 -16.89 10.95
CA VAL A 116 -30.22 -16.52 12.34
C VAL A 116 -30.53 -15.02 12.48
N TRP A 117 -29.79 -14.16 11.80
CA TRP A 117 -30.04 -12.71 11.85
C TRP A 117 -31.37 -12.31 11.21
N ALA A 118 -31.75 -12.93 10.09
CA ALA A 118 -33.05 -12.67 9.48
C ALA A 118 -34.19 -13.01 10.45
N LEU A 119 -34.10 -14.14 11.14
CA LEU A 119 -35.07 -14.56 12.14
C LEU A 119 -35.06 -13.66 13.41
N LEU A 120 -33.88 -13.17 13.82
CA LEU A 120 -33.79 -12.18 14.91
C LEU A 120 -34.50 -10.89 14.56
N VAL A 121 -34.30 -10.36 13.35
CA VAL A 121 -34.95 -9.14 12.89
C VAL A 121 -36.49 -9.32 12.84
N ASP A 122 -36.94 -10.43 12.30
CA ASP A 122 -38.36 -10.78 12.24
C ASP A 122 -38.93 -10.97 13.65
N GLY A 123 -38.23 -11.70 14.52
CA GLY A 123 -38.60 -11.90 15.92
C GLY A 123 -38.73 -10.58 16.68
N VAL A 124 -37.78 -9.67 16.54
CA VAL A 124 -37.84 -8.34 17.17
C VAL A 124 -39.04 -7.53 16.62
N ALA A 125 -39.25 -7.57 15.31
CA ALA A 125 -40.38 -6.90 14.69
C ALA A 125 -41.73 -7.43 15.23
N SER A 126 -41.83 -8.74 15.49
CA SER A 126 -43.02 -9.41 16.02
C SER A 126 -43.36 -9.10 17.49
N LEU A 127 -42.45 -8.49 18.25
CA LEU A 127 -42.68 -8.06 19.64
C LEU A 127 -43.64 -6.86 19.73
N PHE A 128 -43.82 -6.15 18.64
CA PHE A 128 -44.71 -4.97 18.60
C PHE A 128 -46.13 -5.40 18.26
N GLN A 129 -47.11 -4.95 19.08
CA GLN A 129 -48.51 -5.22 18.83
C GLN A 129 -49.02 -4.49 17.58
N ASP A 130 -48.52 -3.28 17.33
CA ASP A 130 -48.78 -2.57 16.07
C ASP A 130 -47.92 -3.14 14.94
N VAL A 131 -48.57 -3.78 13.98
CA VAL A 131 -47.91 -4.37 12.78
C VAL A 131 -47.15 -3.34 11.97
N ARG A 132 -47.62 -2.06 11.93
CA ARG A 132 -46.90 -1.01 11.19
C ARG A 132 -45.60 -0.62 11.88
N LEU A 133 -45.66 -0.48 13.20
CA LEU A 133 -44.47 -0.19 14.02
C LEU A 133 -43.49 -1.35 13.95
N GLY A 134 -43.94 -2.60 14.08
CA GLY A 134 -43.11 -3.78 13.95
C GLY A 134 -42.38 -3.85 12.60
N ARG A 135 -43.12 -3.61 11.51
CA ARG A 135 -42.48 -3.55 10.16
C ARG A 135 -41.48 -2.41 10.03
N ALA A 136 -41.79 -1.23 10.58
CA ALA A 136 -40.87 -0.10 10.55
C ALA A 136 -39.57 -0.41 11.30
N VAL A 137 -39.65 -1.02 12.49
CA VAL A 137 -38.48 -1.44 13.28
C VAL A 137 -37.68 -2.53 12.54
N GLY A 138 -38.35 -3.53 11.96
CA GLY A 138 -37.68 -4.58 11.18
C GLY A 138 -36.95 -4.01 9.98
N LEU A 139 -37.56 -3.12 9.22
CA LEU A 139 -36.94 -2.43 8.07
C LEU A 139 -35.77 -1.54 8.50
N PHE A 140 -35.89 -0.83 9.64
CA PHE A 140 -34.82 -0.02 10.17
C PHE A 140 -33.59 -0.87 10.56
N LEU A 141 -33.79 -1.99 11.26
CA LEU A 141 -32.70 -2.90 11.65
C LEU A 141 -32.04 -3.52 10.40
N ALA A 142 -32.84 -4.04 9.48
CA ALA A 142 -32.30 -4.61 8.24
C ALA A 142 -31.55 -3.56 7.41
N GLY A 143 -32.12 -2.35 7.29
CA GLY A 143 -31.48 -1.22 6.59
C GLY A 143 -30.19 -0.79 7.24
N SER A 144 -30.12 -0.74 8.57
CA SER A 144 -28.88 -0.43 9.32
C SER A 144 -27.79 -1.45 9.08
N ILE A 145 -28.12 -2.75 9.06
CA ILE A 145 -27.17 -3.83 8.74
C ILE A 145 -26.66 -3.68 7.30
N VAL A 146 -27.56 -3.48 6.33
CA VAL A 146 -27.18 -3.33 4.91
C VAL A 146 -26.29 -2.09 4.71
N LEU A 147 -26.66 -0.94 5.28
CA LEU A 147 -25.90 0.29 5.17
C LEU A 147 -24.51 0.15 5.78
N SER A 148 -24.43 -0.41 6.99
CA SER A 148 -23.17 -0.64 7.71
C SER A 148 -22.20 -1.52 6.89
N ASN A 149 -22.69 -2.63 6.35
CA ASN A 149 -21.89 -3.51 5.50
C ASN A 149 -21.57 -2.87 4.15
N GLY A 150 -22.47 -2.06 3.60
CA GLY A 150 -22.22 -1.28 2.37
C GLY A 150 -21.05 -0.31 2.51
N VAL A 151 -20.92 0.37 3.65
CA VAL A 151 -19.77 1.24 3.96
C VAL A 151 -18.48 0.43 4.02
N PHE A 152 -18.50 -0.73 4.69
CA PHE A 152 -17.34 -1.62 4.72
C PHE A 152 -16.90 -2.07 3.32
N LEU A 153 -17.84 -2.53 2.49
CA LEU A 153 -17.55 -2.94 1.11
C LEU A 153 -17.03 -1.77 0.27
N GLY A 154 -17.53 -0.56 0.49
CA GLY A 154 -17.02 0.66 -0.16
C GLY A 154 -15.55 0.92 0.15
N ARG A 155 -15.14 0.76 1.41
CA ARG A 155 -13.72 0.87 1.82
C ARG A 155 -12.87 -0.22 1.18
N GLN A 156 -13.32 -1.47 1.24
CA GLN A 156 -12.59 -2.58 0.61
C GLN A 156 -12.40 -2.35 -0.90
N ARG A 157 -13.44 -1.87 -1.58
CA ARG A 157 -13.34 -1.49 -3.00
C ARG A 157 -12.26 -0.43 -3.23
N GLY A 158 -12.16 0.58 -2.36
CA GLY A 158 -11.11 1.61 -2.43
C GLY A 158 -9.70 1.01 -2.38
N LEU A 159 -9.46 0.08 -1.46
CA LEU A 159 -8.18 -0.63 -1.35
C LEU A 159 -7.87 -1.46 -2.62
N PHE A 160 -8.86 -2.16 -3.17
CA PHE A 160 -8.69 -2.90 -4.43
C PHE A 160 -8.35 -1.99 -5.60
N ILE A 161 -9.00 -0.82 -5.71
CA ILE A 161 -8.71 0.16 -6.76
C ILE A 161 -7.28 0.67 -6.59
N ALA A 162 -6.90 1.13 -5.39
CA ALA A 162 -5.58 1.66 -5.12
C ALA A 162 -4.46 0.65 -5.43
N LEU A 163 -4.69 -0.64 -5.12
CA LEU A 163 -3.74 -1.69 -5.43
C LEU A 163 -3.71 -2.00 -6.92
N ASN A 164 -4.88 -2.03 -7.59
CA ASN A 164 -4.95 -2.28 -9.03
C ASN A 164 -4.22 -1.20 -9.83
N ASP A 165 -4.31 0.06 -9.42
CA ASP A 165 -3.69 1.17 -10.14
C ASP A 165 -2.18 0.97 -10.25
N VAL A 166 -1.48 0.61 -9.16
CA VAL A 166 -0.04 0.38 -9.19
C VAL A 166 0.35 -0.84 -10.06
N TYR A 167 -0.53 -1.84 -10.16
CA TYR A 167 -0.29 -2.99 -11.04
C TYR A 167 -0.54 -2.69 -12.51
N GLN A 168 -1.49 -1.81 -12.82
CA GLN A 168 -1.64 -1.29 -14.17
C GLN A 168 -0.41 -0.46 -14.59
N ASP A 169 0.08 0.42 -13.71
CA ASP A 169 1.32 1.17 -13.93
C ASP A 169 2.51 0.23 -14.16
N LEU A 170 2.60 -0.88 -13.39
CA LEU A 170 3.63 -1.90 -13.57
C LEU A 170 3.57 -2.56 -14.95
N LEU A 171 2.40 -2.95 -15.42
CA LEU A 171 2.25 -3.56 -16.74
C LEU A 171 2.56 -2.56 -17.85
N LEU A 172 2.16 -1.30 -17.69
CA LEU A 172 2.49 -0.22 -18.63
C LEU A 172 4.00 0.06 -18.65
N ALA A 173 4.67 0.02 -17.52
CA ALA A 173 6.12 0.21 -17.42
C ALA A 173 6.90 -0.95 -18.04
N ALA A 174 6.40 -2.18 -17.94
CA ALA A 174 7.06 -3.38 -18.44
C ALA A 174 6.84 -3.59 -19.95
N ALA A 175 5.66 -3.27 -20.50
CA ALA A 175 5.27 -3.55 -21.88
C ALA A 175 6.24 -3.04 -22.98
N PRO A 176 6.83 -1.82 -22.90
CA PRO A 176 7.77 -1.34 -23.91
C PRO A 176 9.18 -1.91 -23.80
N ARG A 177 9.48 -2.78 -22.84
CA ARG A 177 10.85 -3.14 -22.43
C ARG A 177 11.14 -4.63 -22.53
N GLU A 178 10.75 -5.26 -23.63
CA GLU A 178 10.81 -6.73 -23.82
C GLU A 178 12.18 -7.38 -23.53
N HIS A 179 13.25 -6.62 -23.29
CA HIS A 179 14.62 -7.14 -23.10
C HIS A 179 15.43 -6.43 -21.99
N GLU A 180 14.84 -5.52 -21.23
CA GLU A 180 15.54 -4.84 -20.15
C GLU A 180 15.02 -5.28 -18.77
N PRO A 181 15.93 -5.67 -17.83
CA PRO A 181 15.50 -6.06 -16.49
C PRO A 181 14.82 -4.92 -15.77
N LEU A 182 13.62 -5.19 -15.27
CA LEU A 182 12.79 -4.23 -14.53
C LEU A 182 13.04 -4.36 -13.04
N ALA A 183 13.59 -3.31 -12.43
CA ALA A 183 13.83 -3.23 -11.00
C ALA A 183 12.74 -2.41 -10.32
N ILE A 184 12.08 -2.98 -9.29
CA ILE A 184 10.96 -2.36 -8.64
C ILE A 184 11.20 -2.32 -7.13
N VAL A 185 11.04 -1.14 -6.52
CA VAL A 185 11.19 -0.96 -5.07
C VAL A 185 9.84 -0.66 -4.43
N ASN A 186 9.59 -1.29 -3.29
CA ASN A 186 8.40 -1.11 -2.46
C ASN A 186 7.07 -1.40 -3.16
N LEU A 187 7.05 -2.31 -4.15
CA LEU A 187 5.80 -2.70 -4.81
C LEU A 187 4.83 -3.31 -3.79
N PRO A 188 3.65 -2.72 -3.56
CA PRO A 188 2.70 -3.27 -2.60
C PRO A 188 2.10 -4.58 -3.09
N THR A 189 2.13 -5.62 -2.26
CA THR A 189 1.48 -6.92 -2.53
C THR A 189 0.18 -7.10 -1.76
N ALA A 190 -0.02 -6.31 -0.73
CA ALA A 190 -1.24 -6.29 0.06
C ALA A 190 -1.44 -4.91 0.67
N LEU A 191 -2.67 -4.46 0.73
CA LEU A 191 -3.10 -3.29 1.49
C LEU A 191 -4.04 -3.74 2.60
N ALA A 192 -3.86 -3.21 3.80
CA ALA A 192 -4.71 -3.46 4.94
C ALA A 192 -5.02 -2.15 5.65
N SER A 193 -6.28 -1.85 5.86
CA SER A 193 -6.67 -0.69 6.64
C SER A 193 -6.14 -0.80 8.06
N GLN A 194 -5.53 0.27 8.60
CA GLN A 194 -5.19 0.35 10.02
C GLN A 194 -6.44 0.33 10.89
N ARG A 195 -7.54 0.88 10.37
CA ARG A 195 -8.83 0.88 11.04
C ARG A 195 -9.48 -0.48 10.91
N LYS A 196 -9.48 -1.24 12.00
CA LYS A 196 -10.08 -2.57 12.06
C LYS A 196 -11.60 -2.46 12.21
N THR A 197 -12.31 -3.07 11.27
CA THR A 197 -13.75 -3.27 11.38
C THR A 197 -14.06 -4.58 12.10
N TYR A 198 -13.21 -5.58 11.92
CA TYR A 198 -13.36 -6.91 12.50
C TYR A 198 -12.11 -7.30 13.29
N ALA A 199 -12.28 -7.59 14.57
CA ALA A 199 -11.18 -7.83 15.51
C ALA A 199 -10.29 -9.04 15.18
N MET A 200 -10.87 -10.08 14.58
CA MET A 200 -10.21 -11.38 14.38
C MET A 200 -9.83 -11.65 12.93
N ILE A 201 -9.86 -10.64 12.07
CA ILE A 201 -9.60 -10.77 10.66
C ILE A 201 -8.54 -9.75 10.24
N LEU A 202 -7.62 -10.17 9.40
CA LEU A 202 -6.77 -9.24 8.67
C LEU A 202 -7.56 -8.71 7.46
N GLU A 203 -8.01 -7.47 7.57
CA GLU A 203 -8.77 -6.80 6.50
C GLU A 203 -7.79 -6.27 5.46
N ASN A 204 -7.33 -7.13 4.57
CA ASN A 204 -6.38 -6.76 3.55
C ASN A 204 -6.79 -7.22 2.16
N VAL A 205 -6.21 -6.59 1.18
CA VAL A 205 -6.25 -6.98 -0.22
C VAL A 205 -4.89 -7.55 -0.59
N ILE A 206 -4.85 -8.82 -0.97
CA ILE A 206 -3.65 -9.47 -1.48
C ILE A 206 -3.83 -9.63 -2.99
N PHE A 207 -2.95 -8.99 -3.74
CA PHE A 207 -2.99 -9.04 -5.21
C PHE A 207 -2.06 -10.11 -5.77
N ILE A 208 -0.81 -10.14 -5.32
CA ILE A 208 0.13 -11.22 -5.69
C ILE A 208 0.08 -12.30 -4.62
N PRO A 209 -0.19 -13.56 -4.96
CA PRO A 209 -0.05 -14.68 -4.04
C PRO A 209 1.37 -14.79 -3.48
N TRP A 210 1.52 -15.26 -2.25
CA TRP A 210 2.79 -15.37 -1.53
C TRP A 210 3.87 -16.17 -2.25
N TYR A 211 3.46 -17.12 -3.09
CA TYR A 211 4.33 -18.01 -3.85
C TYR A 211 4.64 -17.48 -5.27
N SER A 212 3.99 -16.41 -5.69
CA SER A 212 4.26 -15.75 -6.97
C SER A 212 5.23 -14.60 -6.73
N ASN A 213 6.22 -14.50 -7.58
CA ASN A 213 7.09 -13.34 -7.63
C ASN A 213 6.63 -12.35 -8.71
N VAL A 214 7.21 -11.17 -8.71
CA VAL A 214 6.85 -10.11 -9.67
C VAL A 214 7.12 -10.55 -11.11
N SER A 215 8.20 -11.29 -11.35
CA SER A 215 8.53 -11.84 -12.68
C SER A 215 7.43 -12.75 -13.20
N GLU A 216 6.90 -13.65 -12.37
CA GLU A 216 5.81 -14.55 -12.76
C GLU A 216 4.53 -13.79 -13.07
N PHE A 217 4.23 -12.74 -12.28
CA PHE A 217 3.07 -11.88 -12.54
C PHE A 217 3.19 -11.18 -13.90
N ILE A 218 4.35 -10.61 -14.21
CA ILE A 218 4.61 -9.92 -15.48
C ILE A 218 4.58 -10.93 -16.63
N GLU A 219 5.22 -12.09 -16.48
CA GLU A 219 5.24 -13.15 -17.50
C GLU A 219 3.83 -13.60 -17.89
N VAL A 220 2.95 -13.81 -16.90
CA VAL A 220 1.57 -14.25 -17.16
C VAL A 220 0.75 -13.20 -17.90
N ASN A 221 1.01 -11.90 -17.65
CA ASN A 221 0.20 -10.82 -18.23
C ASN A 221 0.74 -10.30 -19.56
N ILE A 222 2.07 -10.23 -19.74
CA ILE A 222 2.70 -9.66 -20.93
C ILE A 222 3.80 -10.51 -21.57
N GLY A 223 4.05 -11.72 -21.05
CA GLY A 223 5.03 -12.66 -21.63
C GLY A 223 6.49 -12.36 -21.31
N TYR A 224 6.78 -11.40 -20.42
CA TYR A 224 8.12 -10.96 -20.06
C TYR A 224 8.49 -11.40 -18.63
N ARG A 225 9.71 -11.91 -18.41
CA ARG A 225 10.09 -12.54 -17.14
C ARG A 225 11.20 -11.84 -16.35
N ASP A 226 11.90 -10.89 -16.91
CA ASP A 226 13.09 -10.32 -16.28
C ASP A 226 12.73 -9.11 -15.39
N ALA A 227 12.14 -9.38 -14.22
CA ALA A 227 11.80 -8.37 -13.24
C ALA A 227 12.24 -8.80 -11.83
N GLU A 228 12.78 -7.88 -11.08
CA GLU A 228 13.21 -8.07 -9.70
C GLU A 228 12.57 -7.02 -8.79
N ALA A 229 12.11 -7.44 -7.62
CA ALA A 229 11.52 -6.57 -6.64
C ALA A 229 12.33 -6.54 -5.34
N ALA A 230 12.40 -5.37 -4.71
CA ALA A 230 13.08 -5.13 -3.45
C ALA A 230 12.22 -4.29 -2.49
N ILE A 231 12.51 -4.42 -1.19
CA ILE A 231 11.91 -3.61 -0.13
C ILE A 231 12.99 -2.69 0.44
N PHE A 232 12.73 -1.39 0.41
CA PHE A 232 13.61 -0.41 1.02
C PHE A 232 12.82 0.51 1.97
N THR A 233 12.91 0.22 3.25
CA THR A 233 12.10 0.85 4.30
C THR A 233 12.29 2.37 4.42
N PRO A 234 13.50 2.97 4.27
CA PRO A 234 13.69 4.40 4.43
C PRO A 234 12.84 5.29 3.50
N VAL A 235 12.44 4.78 2.33
CA VAL A 235 11.59 5.50 1.37
C VAL A 235 10.22 4.86 1.21
N ARG A 236 9.86 3.98 2.14
CA ARG A 236 8.54 3.36 2.14
C ARG A 236 7.48 4.42 2.38
N ALA A 237 6.44 4.39 1.56
CA ALA A 237 5.36 5.36 1.66
C ALA A 237 4.74 5.36 3.08
N GLU A 238 4.62 6.54 3.66
CA GLU A 238 3.81 6.75 4.85
C GLU A 238 2.35 6.82 4.42
N THR A 239 1.60 5.79 4.76
CA THR A 239 0.16 5.71 4.48
C THR A 239 -0.59 5.42 5.77
N GLU A 240 -1.86 5.79 5.83
CA GLU A 240 -2.76 5.35 6.90
C GLU A 240 -3.00 3.84 6.86
N ASP A 241 -2.66 3.19 5.75
CA ASP A 241 -2.85 1.76 5.54
C ASP A 241 -1.54 1.00 5.71
N VAL A 242 -1.64 -0.18 6.32
CA VAL A 242 -0.52 -1.13 6.39
C VAL A 242 -0.42 -1.85 5.06
N PHE A 243 0.78 -1.95 4.51
CA PHE A 243 0.97 -2.72 3.29
C PHE A 243 2.13 -3.71 3.40
N GLY A 244 1.98 -4.85 2.74
CA GLY A 244 3.06 -5.77 2.43
C GLY A 244 3.75 -5.31 1.14
N ALA A 245 5.04 -5.55 1.00
CA ALA A 245 5.76 -5.28 -0.23
C ALA A 245 6.42 -6.54 -0.79
N ALA A 246 6.66 -6.55 -2.10
CA ALA A 246 7.33 -7.63 -2.80
C ALA A 246 8.86 -7.50 -2.68
N GLY A 247 9.55 -8.65 -2.65
CA GLY A 247 10.99 -8.72 -2.73
C GLY A 247 11.72 -8.88 -1.40
N GLU A 248 13.04 -8.81 -1.46
CA GLU A 248 13.92 -8.89 -0.30
C GLU A 248 14.15 -7.51 0.32
N GLY A 249 14.27 -7.46 1.64
CA GLY A 249 14.59 -6.23 2.36
C GLY A 249 16.03 -5.83 2.17
N LEU A 250 16.28 -4.63 1.65
CA LEU A 250 17.60 -4.08 1.40
C LEU A 250 17.96 -3.01 2.43
N ASN A 251 19.23 -2.95 2.81
CA ASN A 251 19.85 -1.82 3.49
C ASN A 251 20.36 -0.79 2.46
N TRP A 252 21.03 0.27 2.92
CA TRP A 252 21.59 1.32 2.07
C TRP A 252 22.58 0.81 1.02
N GLU A 253 23.48 -0.09 1.39
CA GLU A 253 24.45 -0.68 0.45
C GLU A 253 23.76 -1.60 -0.56
N GLY A 254 22.81 -2.40 -0.09
CA GLY A 254 22.01 -3.29 -0.93
C GLY A 254 21.20 -2.52 -1.98
N ILE A 255 20.55 -1.40 -1.61
CA ILE A 255 19.75 -0.62 -2.57
C ILE A 255 20.64 0.08 -3.62
N ARG A 256 21.84 0.57 -3.23
CA ARG A 256 22.79 1.10 -4.20
C ARG A 256 23.26 0.03 -5.17
N SER A 257 23.62 -1.17 -4.67
CA SER A 257 24.00 -2.32 -5.51
C SER A 257 22.85 -2.71 -6.46
N PHE A 258 21.64 -2.78 -5.96
CA PHE A 258 20.43 -3.05 -6.73
C PHE A 258 20.24 -2.02 -7.86
N ALA A 259 20.34 -0.72 -7.55
CA ALA A 259 20.24 0.34 -8.54
C ALA A 259 21.40 0.37 -9.56
N THR A 260 22.54 -0.22 -9.22
CA THR A 260 23.71 -0.31 -10.11
C THR A 260 23.59 -1.48 -11.10
N ILE A 261 23.01 -2.58 -10.66
CA ILE A 261 22.80 -3.78 -11.50
C ILE A 261 21.72 -3.51 -12.56
N HIS A 262 20.69 -2.74 -12.21
CA HIS A 262 19.54 -2.49 -13.07
C HIS A 262 19.63 -1.13 -13.78
N ARG A 263 19.42 -1.13 -15.09
CA ARG A 263 19.48 0.10 -15.91
C ARG A 263 18.38 1.10 -15.61
N THR A 264 17.28 0.65 -15.01
CA THR A 264 16.14 1.49 -14.64
C THR A 264 15.50 0.97 -13.36
N VAL A 265 15.32 1.85 -12.42
CA VAL A 265 14.66 1.56 -11.13
C VAL A 265 13.32 2.29 -11.07
N TRP A 266 12.31 1.56 -10.65
CA TRP A 266 10.96 2.05 -10.40
C TRP A 266 10.68 2.01 -8.91
N LEU A 267 10.00 3.02 -8.41
CA LEU A 267 9.61 3.13 -7.00
C LEU A 267 8.11 3.25 -6.88
N ALA A 268 7.50 2.35 -6.13
CA ALA A 268 6.10 2.50 -5.76
C ALA A 268 5.97 3.56 -4.66
N ARG A 269 5.21 4.60 -4.93
CA ARG A 269 4.93 5.73 -4.04
C ARG A 269 3.44 5.84 -3.77
N TYR A 270 3.13 6.32 -2.58
CA TYR A 270 1.77 6.72 -2.23
C TYR A 270 1.72 8.24 -2.20
N ASP A 271 0.93 8.81 -3.08
CA ASP A 271 0.78 10.24 -3.22
C ASP A 271 -0.67 10.61 -3.52
N ALA A 272 -1.17 11.67 -2.90
CA ALA A 272 -2.54 12.17 -3.08
C ALA A 272 -3.62 11.06 -2.97
N GLY A 273 -3.45 10.11 -2.06
CA GLY A 273 -4.44 9.06 -1.79
C GLY A 273 -4.39 7.85 -2.72
N ARG A 274 -3.39 7.74 -3.60
CA ARG A 274 -3.21 6.60 -4.49
C ARG A 274 -1.76 6.13 -4.56
N TYR A 275 -1.56 4.86 -4.87
CA TYR A 275 -0.26 4.35 -5.26
C TYR A 275 0.04 4.65 -6.71
N ARG A 276 1.32 4.94 -6.99
CA ARG A 276 1.88 5.12 -8.33
C ARG A 276 3.19 4.39 -8.42
N LEU A 277 3.54 3.95 -9.62
CA LEU A 277 4.85 3.40 -9.92
C LEU A 277 5.61 4.42 -10.77
N ASP A 278 6.57 5.10 -10.15
CA ASP A 278 7.38 6.14 -10.79
C ASP A 278 8.75 5.60 -11.18
N GLU A 279 9.19 5.86 -12.41
CA GLU A 279 10.58 5.67 -12.80
C GLU A 279 11.44 6.69 -12.05
N VAL A 280 12.38 6.23 -11.24
CA VAL A 280 13.22 7.14 -10.42
C VAL A 280 14.66 7.25 -10.92
N GLY A 281 15.03 6.44 -11.91
CA GLY A 281 16.32 6.54 -12.60
C GLY A 281 17.20 5.32 -12.44
N SER A 282 18.52 5.53 -12.45
CA SER A 282 19.53 4.46 -12.42
C SER A 282 20.88 4.95 -11.92
N VAL A 283 21.72 4.01 -11.50
CA VAL A 283 23.15 4.25 -11.22
C VAL A 283 23.98 3.46 -12.22
N LEU A 284 24.80 4.15 -13.01
CA LEU A 284 25.74 3.54 -13.93
C LEU A 284 27.14 3.72 -13.35
N THR A 285 27.79 2.62 -13.03
CA THR A 285 29.21 2.64 -12.67
C THR A 285 30.03 2.53 -13.93
N ALA A 286 31.07 3.34 -14.10
CA ALA A 286 32.14 2.97 -15.00
C ALA A 286 32.74 3.97 -15.99
N THR A 287 32.57 5.26 -15.84
CA THR A 287 33.39 6.15 -16.64
C THR A 287 34.22 7.07 -15.73
N GLN A 288 35.54 6.84 -15.72
CA GLN A 288 36.48 7.62 -14.89
C GLN A 288 36.62 9.09 -15.33
N GLN A 289 36.00 9.49 -16.45
CA GLN A 289 36.11 10.85 -16.95
C GLN A 289 34.70 11.44 -17.13
N PRO A 290 34.47 12.67 -16.60
CA PRO A 290 33.25 13.41 -16.92
C PRO A 290 33.20 13.74 -18.42
N VAL A 291 32.00 13.95 -18.95
CA VAL A 291 31.86 14.60 -20.25
C VAL A 291 32.42 16.03 -20.12
N ASN A 292 33.19 16.47 -21.09
CA ASN A 292 34.02 17.68 -21.00
C ASN A 292 33.24 18.98 -20.77
N ASP A 293 31.91 19.01 -20.99
CA ASP A 293 31.06 20.18 -20.82
C ASP A 293 29.94 19.91 -19.81
N ALA A 294 30.28 19.90 -18.51
CA ALA A 294 29.26 19.83 -17.47
C ALA A 294 28.36 21.07 -17.50
N LEU A 295 27.04 20.86 -17.44
CA LEU A 295 26.08 21.95 -17.37
C LEU A 295 26.26 22.75 -16.07
N VAL A 296 26.47 22.04 -14.96
CA VAL A 296 26.70 22.62 -13.62
C VAL A 296 27.80 21.87 -12.89
N ASP A 297 28.70 22.59 -12.22
CA ASP A 297 29.72 22.05 -11.32
C ASP A 297 29.41 22.52 -9.89
N PHE A 298 29.22 21.58 -8.99
CA PHE A 298 29.11 21.85 -7.53
C PHE A 298 30.46 21.58 -6.89
N GLY A 299 31.12 22.63 -6.47
CA GLY A 299 32.48 22.55 -5.93
C GLY A 299 32.64 21.57 -4.78
N GLY A 300 33.04 20.38 -5.08
CA GLY A 300 33.24 19.36 -4.06
C GLY A 300 32.95 17.95 -4.53
N GLY A 301 32.52 17.72 -5.77
CA GLY A 301 32.47 16.36 -6.25
C GLY A 301 31.23 15.90 -6.99
N ALA A 302 30.27 16.76 -7.21
CA ALA A 302 29.09 16.44 -8.03
C ALA A 302 28.95 17.41 -9.20
N ARG A 303 28.51 16.90 -10.34
CA ARG A 303 28.25 17.69 -11.56
C ARG A 303 26.95 17.25 -12.20
N ILE A 304 26.21 18.18 -12.79
CA ILE A 304 25.11 17.86 -13.70
C ILE A 304 25.67 17.91 -15.11
N GLU A 305 25.62 16.77 -15.82
CA GLU A 305 26.03 16.67 -17.22
C GLU A 305 24.88 17.08 -18.16
N ALA A 306 23.65 16.71 -17.81
CA ALA A 306 22.46 17.07 -18.57
C ALA A 306 21.23 17.24 -17.65
N ALA A 307 20.31 18.09 -18.11
CA ALA A 307 19.03 18.26 -17.46
C ALA A 307 17.93 18.40 -18.52
N ALA A 308 16.78 17.78 -18.27
CA ALA A 308 15.61 17.86 -19.12
C ALA A 308 14.32 17.85 -18.29
N ALA A 309 13.25 18.40 -18.85
CA ALA A 309 11.93 18.28 -18.25
C ALA A 309 10.90 18.00 -19.34
N LEU A 310 9.99 17.08 -19.03
CA LEU A 310 8.95 16.62 -19.93
C LEU A 310 7.62 16.55 -19.18
N ARG A 311 6.52 16.82 -19.87
CA ARG A 311 5.19 16.55 -19.33
C ARG A 311 4.92 15.05 -19.44
N SER A 312 4.60 14.41 -18.32
CA SER A 312 4.20 13.00 -18.32
C SER A 312 2.71 12.87 -18.65
N ASP A 313 2.29 11.67 -19.06
CA ASP A 313 0.90 11.39 -19.47
C ASP A 313 -0.11 11.63 -18.35
N ASP A 314 0.31 11.52 -17.11
CA ASP A 314 -0.51 11.80 -15.92
C ASP A 314 -0.58 13.30 -15.55
N GLY A 315 0.02 14.15 -16.38
CA GLY A 315 0.00 15.60 -16.22
C GLY A 315 1.08 16.18 -15.31
N ARG A 316 1.92 15.36 -14.66
CA ARG A 316 3.05 15.84 -13.87
C ARG A 316 4.23 16.25 -14.74
N TRP A 317 5.08 17.12 -14.23
CA TRP A 317 6.38 17.37 -14.81
C TRP A 317 7.38 16.31 -14.37
N ARG A 318 8.03 15.68 -15.33
CA ARG A 318 9.12 14.72 -15.14
C ARG A 318 10.43 15.44 -15.37
N ILE A 319 11.18 15.70 -14.29
CA ILE A 319 12.49 16.36 -14.31
C ILE A 319 13.56 15.27 -14.29
N VAL A 320 14.45 15.28 -15.27
CA VAL A 320 15.55 14.32 -15.41
C VAL A 320 16.85 15.07 -15.20
N LEU A 321 17.67 14.61 -14.27
CA LEU A 321 18.98 15.13 -13.94
C LEU A 321 20.02 14.02 -14.11
N ASP A 322 20.94 14.18 -15.06
CA ASP A 322 22.06 13.25 -15.23
C ASP A 322 23.28 13.80 -14.48
N TRP A 323 23.62 13.12 -13.41
CA TRP A 323 24.73 13.49 -12.53
C TRP A 323 25.98 12.67 -12.82
N TRP A 324 27.14 13.29 -12.61
CA TRP A 324 28.43 12.63 -12.50
C TRP A 324 29.04 12.91 -11.12
N ALA A 325 29.64 11.88 -10.49
CA ALA A 325 30.23 11.96 -9.16
C ALA A 325 31.76 11.88 -9.24
N ALA A 326 32.45 12.84 -8.63
CA ALA A 326 33.89 12.75 -8.37
C ALA A 326 34.20 11.94 -7.11
N GLY A 327 33.20 11.66 -6.28
CA GLY A 327 33.24 10.93 -5.03
C GLY A 327 32.04 11.27 -4.13
N PRO A 328 32.04 10.77 -2.90
CA PRO A 328 31.02 11.12 -1.89
C PRO A 328 30.95 12.63 -1.66
N VAL A 329 29.75 13.16 -1.53
CA VAL A 329 29.50 14.56 -1.20
C VAL A 329 28.67 14.64 0.07
N ASP A 330 29.06 15.50 1.00
CA ASP A 330 28.29 15.76 2.19
C ASP A 330 27.18 16.79 1.88
N GLY A 331 25.92 16.37 1.99
CA GLY A 331 24.78 17.22 1.77
C GLY A 331 23.57 16.51 1.18
N GLU A 332 22.58 17.33 0.82
CA GLU A 332 21.33 16.89 0.18
C GLU A 332 21.03 17.73 -1.06
N ILE A 333 20.41 17.09 -2.03
CA ILE A 333 19.98 17.75 -3.27
C ILE A 333 18.67 18.47 -3.00
N PHE A 334 18.57 19.72 -3.43
CA PHE A 334 17.29 20.40 -3.58
C PHE A 334 16.96 20.64 -5.05
N VAL A 335 15.69 20.51 -5.36
CA VAL A 335 15.13 20.81 -6.69
C VAL A 335 13.92 21.71 -6.47
N HIS A 336 14.06 22.97 -6.78
CA HIS A 336 13.06 24.01 -6.61
C HIS A 336 12.49 24.43 -7.97
N VAL A 337 11.20 24.63 -8.03
CA VAL A 337 10.55 25.22 -9.22
C VAL A 337 10.06 26.61 -8.84
N ARG A 338 10.49 27.61 -9.60
CA ARG A 338 10.13 29.00 -9.43
C ARG A 338 9.35 29.52 -10.63
N ASP A 339 8.37 30.34 -10.37
CA ASP A 339 7.59 31.01 -11.41
C ASP A 339 8.36 32.21 -12.01
N ARG A 340 7.71 32.92 -12.94
CA ARG A 340 8.27 34.12 -13.58
C ARG A 340 8.63 35.22 -12.60
N ASN A 341 7.93 35.30 -11.46
CA ASN A 341 8.13 36.31 -10.42
C ASN A 341 9.15 35.86 -9.35
N ASP A 342 9.86 34.76 -9.60
CA ASP A 342 10.83 34.13 -8.71
C ASP A 342 10.23 33.55 -7.42
N MET A 343 8.91 33.35 -7.39
CA MET A 343 8.22 32.69 -6.28
C MET A 343 8.44 31.18 -6.34
N LEU A 344 8.69 30.56 -5.19
CA LEU A 344 8.79 29.10 -5.07
C LEU A 344 7.38 28.50 -5.22
N VAL A 345 7.15 27.77 -6.29
CA VAL A 345 5.85 27.15 -6.60
C VAL A 345 5.87 25.62 -6.50
N GLY A 346 7.05 25.05 -6.30
CA GLY A 346 7.20 23.61 -6.06
C GLY A 346 8.61 23.26 -5.63
N GLN A 347 8.73 22.15 -4.88
CA GLN A 347 10.03 21.63 -4.46
C GLN A 347 10.02 20.11 -4.32
N ILE A 348 11.17 19.47 -4.61
CA ILE A 348 11.38 18.02 -4.49
C ILE A 348 12.81 17.83 -3.97
N ASP A 349 12.99 17.95 -2.66
CA ASP A 349 14.28 17.86 -2.03
C ASP A 349 14.58 16.40 -1.59
N GLY A 350 15.84 16.14 -1.29
CA GLY A 350 16.30 14.86 -0.76
C GLY A 350 17.20 14.05 -1.71
N PRO A 351 17.57 12.83 -1.30
CA PRO A 351 18.48 11.98 -2.05
C PRO A 351 18.00 11.65 -3.48
N ALA A 352 18.94 11.31 -4.35
CA ALA A 352 18.64 10.86 -5.70
C ALA A 352 17.84 9.54 -5.73
N LEU A 353 17.31 9.20 -6.90
CA LEU A 353 16.50 8.00 -7.13
C LEU A 353 15.35 7.89 -6.13
N GLY A 354 14.62 8.99 -5.98
CA GLY A 354 13.43 8.97 -5.13
C GLY A 354 13.72 8.85 -3.63
N GLY A 355 14.91 9.24 -3.17
CA GLY A 355 15.33 9.15 -1.79
C GLY A 355 16.19 7.93 -1.47
N MET A 356 16.51 7.10 -2.46
CA MET A 356 17.19 5.82 -2.21
C MET A 356 18.71 5.89 -2.26
N VAL A 357 19.29 6.86 -2.98
CA VAL A 357 20.74 6.96 -3.18
C VAL A 357 21.25 8.33 -2.76
N PRO A 358 21.56 8.52 -1.46
CA PRO A 358 22.10 9.75 -0.95
C PRO A 358 23.46 10.08 -1.57
N ILE A 359 23.78 11.37 -1.72
CA ILE A 359 25.02 11.81 -2.37
C ILE A 359 26.29 11.43 -1.62
N TRP A 360 26.21 11.14 -0.32
CA TRP A 360 27.34 10.62 0.46
C TRP A 360 27.67 9.15 0.13
N MET A 361 26.78 8.43 -0.57
CA MET A 361 27.03 7.07 -1.07
C MET A 361 27.59 7.03 -2.49
N TRP A 362 27.69 8.18 -3.15
CA TRP A 362 28.19 8.21 -4.52
C TRP A 362 29.69 7.87 -4.57
N GLU A 363 30.05 7.06 -5.52
CA GLU A 363 31.46 6.70 -5.74
C GLU A 363 32.01 7.48 -6.93
N ARG A 364 33.33 7.58 -6.95
CA ARG A 364 33.99 8.27 -8.06
C ARG A 364 33.73 7.58 -9.38
N GLY A 365 33.19 8.33 -10.34
CA GLY A 365 32.86 7.84 -11.66
C GLY A 365 31.41 7.35 -11.81
N ASP A 366 30.61 7.37 -10.74
CA ASP A 366 29.18 7.09 -10.85
C ASP A 366 28.52 8.11 -11.76
N ARG A 367 27.64 7.61 -12.62
CA ARG A 367 26.65 8.40 -13.34
C ARG A 367 25.28 8.05 -12.82
N ILE A 368 24.61 9.03 -12.28
CA ILE A 368 23.31 8.84 -11.66
C ILE A 368 22.28 9.60 -12.50
N ARG A 369 21.37 8.87 -13.13
CA ARG A 369 20.15 9.45 -13.68
C ARG A 369 19.12 9.55 -12.58
N ASP A 370 18.80 10.76 -12.17
CA ASP A 370 17.82 11.05 -11.12
C ASP A 370 16.56 11.62 -11.77
N ILE A 371 15.43 10.96 -11.57
CA ILE A 371 14.15 11.36 -12.15
C ILE A 371 13.22 11.75 -11.01
N ARG A 372 12.69 12.97 -11.10
CA ARG A 372 11.78 13.55 -10.11
C ARG A 372 10.49 13.98 -10.77
N TYR A 373 9.39 13.83 -10.04
CA TYR A 373 8.06 14.23 -10.52
C TYR A 373 7.52 15.34 -9.64
N ILE A 374 6.99 16.38 -10.28
CA ILE A 374 6.27 17.46 -9.61
C ILE A 374 4.88 17.59 -10.22
N GLY A 375 3.89 17.71 -9.37
CA GLY A 375 2.49 17.83 -9.76
C GLY A 375 2.13 19.21 -10.31
N ASP A 376 0.89 19.59 -10.14
CA ASP A 376 0.37 20.85 -10.61
C ASP A 376 1.13 22.03 -10.00
N LEU A 377 1.62 22.90 -10.86
CA LEU A 377 2.32 24.11 -10.49
C LEU A 377 1.35 25.29 -10.62
N GLU A 378 1.17 26.01 -9.52
CA GLU A 378 0.39 27.24 -9.48
C GLU A 378 1.35 28.43 -9.56
N GLY A 379 1.16 29.32 -10.54
CA GLY A 379 1.98 30.51 -10.71
C GLY A 379 2.08 30.96 -12.15
N ASP A 380 2.84 32.06 -12.36
CA ASP A 380 3.03 32.65 -13.68
C ASP A 380 4.16 31.95 -14.45
N GLN A 381 3.87 31.51 -15.66
CA GLN A 381 4.86 30.90 -16.56
C GLN A 381 5.79 31.94 -17.20
N PRO A 382 6.99 31.56 -17.65
CA PRO A 382 7.57 30.21 -17.60
C PRO A 382 8.09 29.84 -16.21
N PHE A 383 8.08 28.55 -15.88
CA PHE A 383 8.69 28.06 -14.64
C PHE A 383 10.17 27.73 -14.86
N ARG A 384 10.98 27.96 -13.83
CA ARG A 384 12.42 27.64 -13.84
C ARG A 384 12.73 26.57 -12.80
N VAL A 385 13.44 25.53 -13.22
CA VAL A 385 13.93 24.48 -12.33
C VAL A 385 15.32 24.88 -11.84
N GLN A 386 15.45 25.08 -10.55
CA GLN A 386 16.69 25.36 -9.87
C GLN A 386 17.16 24.16 -9.09
N VAL A 387 18.43 23.78 -9.24
CA VAL A 387 19.05 22.66 -8.56
C VAL A 387 20.25 23.13 -7.77
N GLY A 388 20.42 22.56 -6.59
CA GLY A 388 21.59 22.80 -5.76
C GLY A 388 21.80 21.70 -4.74
N ILE A 389 22.87 21.83 -3.98
CA ILE A 389 23.23 20.94 -2.88
C ILE A 389 23.42 21.79 -1.63
N TYR A 390 22.89 21.35 -0.51
CA TYR A 390 23.07 22.00 0.78
C TYR A 390 23.51 21.00 1.85
N ASN A 391 24.24 21.49 2.84
CA ASN A 391 24.63 20.75 4.03
C ASN A 391 24.46 21.61 5.29
N GLU A 392 24.98 21.17 6.43
CA GLU A 392 24.93 21.93 7.69
C GLU A 392 25.60 23.30 7.60
N SER A 393 26.58 23.48 6.71
CA SER A 393 27.30 24.75 6.50
C SER A 393 26.60 25.69 5.52
N GLY A 394 25.53 25.29 4.88
CA GLY A 394 24.77 26.03 3.88
C GLY A 394 24.82 25.40 2.50
N ARG A 395 24.55 26.20 1.46
CA ARG A 395 24.57 25.72 0.06
C ARG A 395 25.98 25.58 -0.46
N LEU A 396 26.24 24.49 -1.17
CA LEU A 396 27.50 24.29 -1.87
C LEU A 396 27.59 25.23 -3.08
N PRO A 397 28.75 25.82 -3.34
CA PRO A 397 28.95 26.70 -4.49
C PRO A 397 28.60 25.97 -5.79
N ALA A 398 27.83 26.62 -6.66
CA ALA A 398 27.48 26.11 -7.99
C ALA A 398 28.02 27.01 -9.09
N TRP A 399 28.60 26.41 -10.13
CA TRP A 399 29.13 27.13 -11.29
C TRP A 399 28.49 26.61 -12.58
N MET A 400 28.10 27.52 -13.45
CA MET A 400 27.61 27.21 -14.79
C MET A 400 28.50 27.95 -15.78
N SER A 401 29.12 27.21 -16.71
CA SER A 401 30.08 27.78 -17.68
C SER A 401 31.20 28.63 -17.02
N GLY A 402 31.67 28.22 -15.85
CA GLY A 402 32.72 28.92 -15.09
C GLY A 402 32.25 30.16 -14.32
N ILE A 403 30.97 30.49 -14.36
CA ILE A 403 30.37 31.62 -13.62
C ILE A 403 29.65 31.05 -12.39
N ARG A 404 29.90 31.63 -11.21
CA ARG A 404 29.18 31.25 -10.00
C ARG A 404 27.69 31.61 -10.10
N CYS A 405 26.84 30.64 -9.82
CA CYS A 405 25.40 30.84 -9.88
C CYS A 405 24.92 31.72 -8.69
N PRO A 406 23.90 32.57 -8.90
CA PRO A 406 23.26 33.28 -7.80
C PRO A 406 22.72 32.29 -6.75
N ASP A 407 22.85 32.64 -5.48
CA ASP A 407 22.38 31.83 -4.35
C ASP A 407 22.88 30.36 -4.33
N ASP A 408 23.99 30.10 -5.07
CA ASP A 408 24.54 28.75 -5.21
C ASP A 408 23.49 27.71 -5.69
N ALA A 409 22.60 28.15 -6.59
CA ALA A 409 21.55 27.35 -7.22
C ALA A 409 21.56 27.56 -8.73
N ALA A 410 21.67 26.48 -9.49
CA ALA A 410 21.73 26.54 -10.94
C ALA A 410 20.33 26.40 -11.58
N SER A 411 19.95 27.32 -12.46
CA SER A 411 18.76 27.20 -13.28
C SER A 411 19.04 26.28 -14.47
N VAL A 412 18.60 25.04 -14.41
CA VAL A 412 19.01 23.98 -15.34
C VAL A 412 18.00 23.73 -16.47
N VAL A 413 16.73 24.02 -16.24
CA VAL A 413 15.64 23.79 -17.21
C VAL A 413 14.56 24.85 -17.07
N VAL A 414 13.95 25.21 -18.18
CA VAL A 414 12.72 26.03 -18.24
C VAL A 414 11.55 25.15 -18.63
N LEU A 415 10.45 25.23 -17.87
CA LEU A 415 9.22 24.51 -18.15
C LEU A 415 8.26 25.45 -18.87
N GLU A 416 7.93 25.10 -20.10
CA GLU A 416 6.93 25.79 -20.90
C GLU A 416 5.82 24.79 -21.25
N GLN A 417 4.57 25.26 -21.26
CA GLN A 417 3.41 24.40 -21.62
C GLN A 417 3.35 24.15 -23.12
#